data_7bd26bfb1fbfbfe78fee9d023d712100
#
_entry.id   7bd26bfb1fbfbfe78fee9d023d712100
#
_cell.length_a   1.000
_cell.length_b   1.000
_cell.length_c   1.000
_cell.angle_alpha   90.00
_cell.angle_beta   90.00
_cell.angle_gamma   90.00
#
_symmetry.space_group_name_H-M   'P 1'
#
loop_
_entity.id
_entity.type
_entity.pdbx_description
1 polymer ?
#
loop_
_entity_poly.entity_id
_entity_poly.type
_entity_poly.pdbx_seq_one_letter_code
_entity_poly.pdbx_strand_id
1 'polypeptide(L)'
;MKRYLLALFLIQWAFGSLAQTKGIQYQAVLQDPNPYQIPGTFIQGQVLQNSKVSIRFTLKSMNNIDFEELHDTQTDAFGLINLTIGKGKKVIGNFDQLIWSGQNKVLVVAVKIEGQSNYLEVSNQTLLYSPYSLYADAVEYKNVYNAPKDVSHFTNDVGYLVTKDLKPLEKKIEENQTENLKVLSLIKDQQITLENQITEQGK
;
A
#
# COMPACT_ATOMS: atom_id res chain seq x y z
N MET A 1 28.48 -8.85 35.34
CA MET A 1 28.98 -8.33 34.06
C MET A 1 28.66 -9.26 32.86
N LYS A 2 28.98 -10.56 32.87
CA LYS A 2 28.71 -11.49 31.75
C LYS A 2 27.24 -11.57 31.32
N ARG A 3 26.27 -11.47 32.24
CA ARG A 3 24.81 -11.53 31.96
C ARG A 3 24.30 -10.30 31.18
N TYR A 4 24.84 -9.12 31.43
CA TYR A 4 24.44 -7.90 30.70
C TYR A 4 25.07 -7.81 29.31
N LEU A 5 26.25 -8.41 29.11
CA LEU A 5 26.87 -8.51 27.78
C LEU A 5 26.05 -9.39 26.82
N LEU A 6 25.49 -10.48 27.34
CA LEU A 6 24.63 -11.40 26.57
C LEU A 6 23.30 -10.73 26.19
N ALA A 7 22.71 -9.95 27.08
CA ALA A 7 21.50 -9.18 26.82
C ALA A 7 21.74 -8.08 25.76
N LEU A 8 22.88 -7.40 25.80
CA LEU A 8 23.25 -6.39 24.81
C LEU A 8 23.46 -7.01 23.41
N PHE A 9 24.02 -8.22 23.34
CA PHE A 9 24.24 -8.95 22.08
C PHE A 9 22.92 -9.42 21.44
N LEU A 10 21.94 -9.84 22.27
CA LEU A 10 20.61 -10.22 21.80
C LEU A 10 19.79 -9.03 21.27
N ILE A 11 19.97 -7.85 21.86
CA ILE A 11 19.30 -6.61 21.42
C ILE A 11 19.80 -6.18 20.03
N GLN A 12 21.08 -6.35 19.73
CA GLN A 12 21.64 -5.99 18.40
C GLN A 12 21.10 -6.89 17.28
N TRP A 13 20.70 -8.11 17.55
CA TRP A 13 20.10 -9.00 16.55
C TRP A 13 18.63 -8.66 16.21
N ALA A 14 17.94 -7.97 17.11
CA ALA A 14 16.53 -7.57 16.88
C ALA A 14 16.37 -6.42 15.87
N PHE A 15 17.42 -5.66 15.57
CA PHE A 15 17.36 -4.54 14.61
C PHE A 15 17.67 -4.93 13.15
N GLY A 16 17.91 -6.21 12.87
CA GLY A 16 18.26 -6.71 11.54
C GLY A 16 17.09 -6.99 10.59
N SER A 17 15.89 -6.53 10.86
CA SER A 17 14.77 -6.63 9.92
C SER A 17 14.94 -5.61 8.80
N LEU A 18 15.74 -5.95 7.78
CA LEU A 18 15.77 -5.22 6.53
C LEU A 18 14.39 -5.35 5.87
N ALA A 19 13.59 -4.30 5.97
CA ALA A 19 12.38 -4.19 5.18
C ALA A 19 12.72 -4.43 3.71
N GLN A 20 11.96 -5.27 3.01
CA GLN A 20 12.16 -5.52 1.58
C GLN A 20 12.16 -4.17 0.86
N THR A 21 13.27 -3.88 0.19
CA THR A 21 13.38 -2.64 -0.57
C THR A 21 12.49 -2.75 -1.81
N LYS A 22 11.54 -1.82 -1.95
CA LYS A 22 10.70 -1.73 -3.14
C LYS A 22 11.57 -1.50 -4.38
N GLY A 23 11.30 -2.21 -5.46
CA GLY A 23 12.01 -2.09 -6.71
C GLY A 23 11.69 -3.24 -7.67
N ILE A 24 11.98 -3.05 -8.95
CA ILE A 24 11.84 -4.09 -9.98
C ILE A 24 13.23 -4.48 -10.45
N GLN A 25 13.56 -5.77 -10.33
CA GLN A 25 14.82 -6.28 -10.83
C GLN A 25 14.82 -6.29 -12.36
N TYR A 26 15.85 -5.69 -12.95
CA TYR A 26 16.04 -5.59 -14.39
C TYR A 26 17.41 -6.15 -14.78
N GLN A 27 17.41 -7.07 -15.73
CA GLN A 27 18.62 -7.69 -16.27
C GLN A 27 18.54 -7.71 -17.79
N ALA A 28 19.61 -7.30 -18.46
CA ALA A 28 19.67 -7.31 -19.91
C ALA A 28 21.10 -7.48 -20.41
N VAL A 29 21.24 -8.04 -21.60
CA VAL A 29 22.50 -8.07 -22.37
C VAL A 29 22.40 -6.99 -23.44
N LEU A 30 23.33 -6.04 -23.41
CA LEU A 30 23.39 -4.96 -24.40
C LEU A 30 24.25 -5.39 -25.57
N GLN A 31 23.73 -5.14 -26.78
CA GLN A 31 24.45 -5.36 -28.02
C GLN A 31 25.03 -4.04 -28.52
N ASP A 32 26.18 -4.11 -29.19
CA ASP A 32 26.77 -2.95 -29.84
C ASP A 32 25.90 -2.56 -31.06
N PRO A 33 25.38 -1.33 -31.11
CA PRO A 33 24.61 -0.85 -32.25
C PRO A 33 25.46 -0.70 -33.53
N ASN A 34 26.79 -0.66 -33.40
CA ASN A 34 27.73 -0.55 -34.52
C ASN A 34 28.74 -1.71 -34.45
N PRO A 35 28.32 -2.96 -34.67
CA PRO A 35 29.23 -4.10 -34.59
C PRO A 35 30.33 -3.96 -35.62
N TYR A 36 31.57 -4.28 -35.23
CA TYR A 36 32.71 -4.28 -36.12
C TYR A 36 32.51 -5.31 -37.24
N GLN A 37 32.34 -4.85 -38.49
CA GLN A 37 32.13 -5.74 -39.62
C GLN A 37 33.49 -6.18 -40.19
N ILE A 38 33.82 -7.47 -40.08
CA ILE A 38 34.92 -8.05 -40.79
C ILE A 38 34.40 -8.44 -42.18
N PRO A 39 35.02 -7.96 -43.28
CA PRO A 39 34.59 -8.28 -44.63
C PRO A 39 34.54 -9.82 -44.83
N GLY A 40 33.38 -10.33 -45.26
CA GLY A 40 33.17 -11.75 -45.52
C GLY A 40 32.64 -12.54 -44.33
N THR A 41 32.41 -11.94 -43.16
CA THR A 41 31.77 -12.58 -42.01
C THR A 41 30.51 -11.84 -41.60
N PHE A 42 29.42 -12.57 -41.36
CA PHE A 42 28.20 -12.02 -40.82
C PHE A 42 28.26 -12.14 -39.28
N ILE A 43 28.73 -11.09 -38.57
CA ILE A 43 28.75 -11.09 -37.13
C ILE A 43 27.46 -10.41 -36.68
N GLN A 44 26.45 -11.19 -36.31
CA GLN A 44 25.22 -10.73 -35.72
C GLN A 44 25.37 -10.72 -34.20
N GLY A 45 25.10 -9.56 -33.57
CA GLY A 45 24.92 -9.50 -32.11
C GLY A 45 26.22 -9.45 -31.31
N GLN A 46 27.19 -8.63 -31.71
CA GLN A 46 28.35 -8.38 -30.84
C GLN A 46 27.89 -7.69 -29.57
N VAL A 47 28.19 -8.29 -28.41
CA VAL A 47 27.81 -7.72 -27.10
C VAL A 47 28.68 -6.52 -26.76
N LEU A 48 28.09 -5.54 -26.10
CA LEU A 48 28.77 -4.34 -25.63
C LEU A 48 29.55 -4.65 -24.35
N GLN A 49 30.80 -5.08 -24.50
CA GLN A 49 31.65 -5.53 -23.39
C GLN A 49 32.29 -4.37 -22.63
N ASN A 50 32.35 -4.49 -21.31
CA ASN A 50 33.10 -3.59 -20.42
C ASN A 50 32.90 -2.08 -20.71
N SER A 51 31.71 -1.72 -21.16
CA SER A 51 31.40 -0.37 -21.65
C SER A 51 30.58 0.41 -20.62
N LYS A 52 30.94 1.67 -20.39
CA LYS A 52 30.16 2.54 -19.57
C LYS A 52 28.89 2.99 -20.30
N VAL A 53 27.77 2.87 -19.62
CA VAL A 53 26.44 3.17 -20.16
C VAL A 53 25.60 3.91 -19.14
N SER A 54 24.71 4.76 -19.62
CA SER A 54 23.64 5.34 -18.83
C SER A 54 22.32 4.76 -19.27
N ILE A 55 21.60 4.14 -18.37
CA ILE A 55 20.31 3.50 -18.62
C ILE A 55 19.22 4.41 -18.08
N ARG A 56 18.24 4.73 -18.91
CA ARG A 56 17.05 5.47 -18.52
C ARG A 56 15.86 4.53 -18.50
N PHE A 57 15.24 4.42 -17.32
CA PHE A 57 13.98 3.74 -17.12
C PHE A 57 12.86 4.75 -17.03
N THR A 58 11.82 4.58 -17.83
CA THR A 58 10.64 5.43 -17.83
C THR A 58 9.39 4.55 -17.68
N LEU A 59 8.60 4.79 -16.65
CA LEU A 59 7.28 4.17 -16.47
C LEU A 59 6.20 5.16 -16.91
N LYS A 60 5.33 4.70 -17.79
CA LYS A 60 4.23 5.49 -18.36
C LYS A 60 2.88 4.84 -18.08
N SER A 61 1.86 5.68 -17.87
CA SER A 61 0.46 5.31 -17.94
C SER A 61 -0.18 6.07 -19.09
N MET A 62 -0.70 5.37 -20.11
CA MET A 62 -1.17 5.99 -21.35
C MET A 62 -0.09 6.92 -21.96
N ASN A 63 -0.32 8.24 -21.95
CA ASN A 63 0.61 9.24 -22.51
C ASN A 63 1.40 10.00 -21.44
N ASN A 64 1.21 9.71 -20.16
CA ASN A 64 1.86 10.42 -19.06
C ASN A 64 3.06 9.64 -18.54
N ILE A 65 4.16 10.36 -18.25
CA ILE A 65 5.31 9.80 -17.54
C ILE A 65 4.99 9.87 -16.04
N ASP A 66 4.87 8.70 -15.40
CA ASP A 66 4.63 8.60 -13.97
C ASP A 66 5.95 8.59 -13.18
N PHE A 67 6.99 8.02 -13.79
CA PHE A 67 8.29 7.87 -13.16
C PHE A 67 9.41 7.79 -14.20
N GLU A 68 10.54 8.42 -13.92
CA GLU A 68 11.77 8.32 -14.70
C GLU A 68 13.00 8.39 -13.79
N GLU A 69 13.95 7.51 -14.06
CA GLU A 69 15.24 7.47 -13.35
C GLU A 69 16.40 7.12 -14.31
N LEU A 70 17.61 7.44 -13.87
CA LEU A 70 18.86 7.15 -14.58
C LEU A 70 19.75 6.25 -13.73
N HIS A 71 20.41 5.29 -14.40
CA HIS A 71 21.45 4.45 -13.84
C HIS A 71 22.71 4.56 -14.66
N ASP A 72 23.74 5.12 -14.07
CA ASP A 72 25.08 5.09 -14.67
C ASP A 72 25.78 3.81 -14.20
N THR A 73 26.15 2.94 -15.15
CA THR A 73 26.71 1.61 -14.88
C THR A 73 27.72 1.20 -15.95
N GLN A 74 28.27 0.01 -15.80
CA GLN A 74 29.16 -0.58 -16.79
C GLN A 74 28.67 -2.01 -17.10
N THR A 75 28.68 -2.39 -18.37
CA THR A 75 28.43 -3.76 -18.79
C THR A 75 29.62 -4.66 -18.39
N ASP A 76 29.38 -5.93 -18.13
CA ASP A 76 30.44 -6.91 -17.93
C ASP A 76 31.05 -7.41 -19.25
N ALA A 77 31.93 -8.42 -19.16
CA ALA A 77 32.56 -9.05 -20.33
C ALA A 77 31.58 -9.72 -21.30
N PHE A 78 30.34 -9.95 -20.87
CA PHE A 78 29.27 -10.56 -21.67
C PHE A 78 28.21 -9.52 -22.08
N GLY A 79 28.46 -8.23 -21.86
CA GLY A 79 27.51 -7.18 -22.14
C GLY A 79 26.33 -7.09 -21.17
N LEU A 80 26.41 -7.82 -20.04
CA LEU A 80 25.32 -7.92 -19.07
C LEU A 80 25.28 -6.68 -18.17
N ILE A 81 24.06 -6.20 -17.89
CA ILE A 81 23.74 -5.28 -16.82
C ILE A 81 22.73 -5.91 -15.87
N ASN A 82 22.83 -5.56 -14.57
CA ASN A 82 21.89 -5.97 -13.54
C ASN A 82 21.57 -4.76 -12.65
N LEU A 83 20.33 -4.29 -12.70
CA LEU A 83 19.89 -3.06 -12.06
C LEU A 83 18.58 -3.27 -11.33
N THR A 84 18.28 -2.39 -10.37
CA THR A 84 16.98 -2.38 -9.68
C THR A 84 16.28 -1.07 -9.99
N ILE A 85 15.20 -1.12 -10.76
CA ILE A 85 14.33 0.03 -11.03
C ILE A 85 13.73 0.50 -9.71
N GLY A 86 13.76 1.80 -9.46
CA GLY A 86 13.39 2.41 -8.17
C GLY A 86 14.59 2.72 -7.27
N LYS A 87 15.82 2.39 -7.71
CA LYS A 87 17.08 2.66 -6.97
C LYS A 87 18.06 3.56 -7.72
N GLY A 88 17.69 4.03 -8.89
CA GLY A 88 18.49 4.94 -9.70
C GLY A 88 18.41 6.41 -9.26
N LYS A 89 19.09 7.25 -10.02
CA LYS A 89 19.02 8.71 -9.87
C LYS A 89 17.67 9.20 -10.41
N LYS A 90 16.80 9.63 -9.53
CA LYS A 90 15.45 10.11 -9.84
C LYS A 90 15.48 11.33 -10.75
N VAL A 91 14.64 11.32 -11.78
CA VAL A 91 14.40 12.43 -12.71
C VAL A 91 12.97 12.94 -12.59
N ILE A 92 11.97 12.04 -12.69
CA ILE A 92 10.55 12.35 -12.60
C ILE A 92 9.87 11.37 -11.63
N GLY A 93 8.93 11.87 -10.83
CA GLY A 93 8.09 11.06 -9.96
C GLY A 93 8.82 10.44 -8.78
N ASN A 94 8.17 9.51 -8.08
CA ASN A 94 8.74 8.74 -6.99
C ASN A 94 8.26 7.29 -7.10
N PHE A 95 9.19 6.33 -7.17
CA PHE A 95 8.86 4.91 -7.35
C PHE A 95 7.96 4.37 -6.23
N ASP A 96 8.20 4.78 -4.98
CA ASP A 96 7.43 4.34 -3.82
C ASP A 96 5.98 4.86 -3.81
N GLN A 97 5.71 5.92 -4.56
CA GLN A 97 4.40 6.58 -4.67
C GLN A 97 3.65 6.23 -5.96
N LEU A 98 4.19 5.32 -6.77
CA LEU A 98 3.54 4.89 -8.00
C LEU A 98 2.20 4.23 -7.71
N ILE A 99 1.17 4.68 -8.42
CA ILE A 99 -0.16 4.05 -8.40
C ILE A 99 -0.12 2.90 -9.41
N TRP A 100 -0.20 1.67 -8.91
CA TRP A 100 -0.18 0.45 -9.73
C TRP A 100 -1.56 -0.02 -10.16
N SER A 101 -2.62 0.52 -9.56
CA SER A 101 -4.00 0.15 -9.85
C SER A 101 -4.58 0.90 -11.05
N GLY A 102 -5.48 0.25 -11.77
CA GLY A 102 -6.42 0.87 -12.71
C GLY A 102 -5.91 1.12 -14.12
N GLN A 103 -4.60 1.15 -14.39
CA GLN A 103 -4.05 1.38 -15.73
C GLN A 103 -2.82 0.51 -15.99
N ASN A 104 -2.72 0.01 -17.22
CA ASN A 104 -1.52 -0.70 -17.65
C ASN A 104 -0.32 0.25 -17.66
N LYS A 105 0.76 -0.17 -17.02
CA LYS A 105 2.04 0.53 -17.04
C LYS A 105 2.90 0.04 -18.20
N VAL A 106 3.57 0.96 -18.87
CA VAL A 106 4.53 0.67 -19.92
C VAL A 106 5.92 1.03 -19.40
N LEU A 107 6.84 0.08 -19.46
CA LEU A 107 8.25 0.29 -19.18
C LEU A 107 8.97 0.58 -20.49
N VAL A 108 9.53 1.76 -20.58
CA VAL A 108 10.45 2.17 -21.66
C VAL A 108 11.86 2.16 -21.11
N VAL A 109 12.76 1.49 -21.83
CA VAL A 109 14.18 1.45 -21.51
C VAL A 109 14.97 2.07 -22.62
N ALA A 110 15.81 3.04 -22.28
CA ALA A 110 16.69 3.69 -23.23
C ALA A 110 18.14 3.67 -22.72
N VAL A 111 19.07 3.46 -23.62
CA VAL A 111 20.49 3.31 -23.34
C VAL A 111 21.27 4.44 -24.03
N LYS A 112 22.22 5.00 -23.30
CA LYS A 112 23.22 5.92 -23.83
C LYS A 112 24.61 5.36 -23.53
N ILE A 113 25.39 5.09 -24.57
CA ILE A 113 26.78 4.62 -24.45
C ILE A 113 27.68 5.83 -24.20
N GLU A 114 28.76 5.65 -23.42
CA GLU A 114 29.75 6.72 -23.19
C GLU A 114 30.25 7.31 -24.52
N GLY A 115 30.28 8.64 -24.61
CA GLY A 115 30.64 9.37 -25.82
C GLY A 115 29.46 9.66 -26.79
N GLN A 116 28.28 9.06 -26.56
CA GLN A 116 27.09 9.40 -27.32
C GLN A 116 26.30 10.53 -26.68
N SER A 117 25.65 11.36 -27.51
CA SER A 117 24.85 12.50 -27.02
C SER A 117 23.40 12.09 -26.67
N ASN A 118 22.85 11.09 -27.35
CA ASN A 118 21.44 10.75 -27.28
C ASN A 118 21.21 9.36 -26.65
N TYR A 119 20.05 9.19 -26.00
CA TYR A 119 19.54 7.91 -25.59
C TYR A 119 18.87 7.20 -26.78
N LEU A 120 19.17 5.93 -26.94
CA LEU A 120 18.51 5.04 -27.89
C LEU A 120 17.48 4.19 -27.12
N GLU A 121 16.21 4.23 -27.50
CA GLU A 121 15.18 3.35 -26.97
C GLU A 121 15.46 1.91 -27.42
N VAL A 122 15.61 1.00 -26.46
CA VAL A 122 15.93 -0.42 -26.70
C VAL A 122 14.78 -1.34 -26.34
N SER A 123 13.85 -0.86 -25.52
CA SER A 123 12.67 -1.64 -25.10
C SER A 123 11.51 -0.71 -24.79
N ASN A 124 10.30 -1.17 -25.16
CA ASN A 124 9.03 -0.50 -24.85
C ASN A 124 7.99 -1.59 -24.67
N GLN A 125 7.74 -1.96 -23.41
CA GLN A 125 6.92 -3.13 -23.07
C GLN A 125 5.89 -2.79 -22.01
N THR A 126 4.66 -3.27 -22.23
CA THR A 126 3.64 -3.24 -21.19
C THR A 126 4.02 -4.18 -20.07
N LEU A 127 4.01 -3.69 -18.84
CA LEU A 127 4.21 -4.51 -17.66
C LEU A 127 2.97 -5.38 -17.45
N LEU A 128 3.18 -6.69 -17.42
CA LEU A 128 2.14 -7.66 -17.13
C LEU A 128 2.05 -7.91 -15.61
N TYR A 129 1.33 -8.95 -15.20
CA TYR A 129 0.92 -9.19 -13.80
C TYR A 129 2.02 -9.28 -12.73
N SER A 130 3.26 -9.64 -13.05
CA SER A 130 4.27 -9.87 -12.02
C SER A 130 4.68 -8.62 -11.21
N PRO A 131 4.81 -7.41 -11.80
CA PRO A 131 5.01 -6.18 -11.02
C PRO A 131 3.79 -5.75 -10.20
N TYR A 132 2.61 -6.22 -10.53
CA TYR A 132 1.37 -5.91 -9.81
C TYR A 132 1.24 -6.63 -8.46
N SER A 133 2.15 -7.54 -8.12
CA SER A 133 2.23 -8.09 -6.76
C SER A 133 2.50 -7.00 -5.71
N LEU A 134 3.13 -5.89 -6.10
CA LEU A 134 3.28 -4.69 -5.24
C LEU A 134 1.95 -4.01 -4.93
N TYR A 135 0.91 -4.25 -5.73
CA TYR A 135 -0.45 -3.76 -5.48
C TYR A 135 -1.12 -4.46 -4.30
N ALA A 136 -0.74 -5.70 -4.01
CA ALA A 136 -1.28 -6.44 -2.87
C ALA A 136 -0.95 -5.79 -1.50
N ASP A 137 0.04 -4.89 -1.46
CA ASP A 137 0.44 -4.16 -0.26
C ASP A 137 -0.58 -3.06 0.14
N ALA A 138 -1.52 -2.70 -0.76
CA ALA A 138 -2.54 -1.67 -0.52
C ALA A 138 -3.83 -1.96 -1.31
N VAL A 139 -4.47 -3.11 -1.04
CA VAL A 139 -5.78 -3.39 -1.62
C VAL A 139 -6.84 -2.62 -0.85
N GLU A 140 -7.50 -1.66 -1.49
CA GLU A 140 -8.68 -1.05 -0.91
C GLU A 140 -9.76 -2.12 -0.67
N TYR A 141 -10.41 -2.08 0.50
CA TYR A 141 -11.43 -3.04 0.91
C TYR A 141 -12.52 -3.27 -0.16
N LYS A 142 -12.92 -2.22 -0.88
CA LYS A 142 -13.90 -2.30 -1.99
C LYS A 142 -13.47 -3.20 -3.16
N ASN A 143 -12.16 -3.45 -3.32
CA ASN A 143 -11.59 -4.26 -4.41
C ASN A 143 -11.30 -5.70 -3.98
N VAL A 144 -11.55 -6.05 -2.72
CA VAL A 144 -11.40 -7.43 -2.24
C VAL A 144 -12.61 -8.24 -2.70
N TYR A 145 -12.37 -9.26 -3.53
CA TYR A 145 -13.44 -10.16 -3.96
C TYR A 145 -14.07 -10.87 -2.75
N ASN A 146 -15.39 -10.84 -2.63
CA ASN A 146 -16.15 -11.35 -1.48
C ASN A 146 -15.83 -10.68 -0.14
N ALA A 147 -15.29 -9.45 -0.14
CA ALA A 147 -15.16 -8.70 1.10
C ALA A 147 -16.53 -8.53 1.77
N PRO A 148 -16.64 -8.75 3.10
CA PRO A 148 -17.89 -8.51 3.83
C PRO A 148 -18.35 -7.06 3.64
N LYS A 149 -19.58 -6.84 3.21
CA LYS A 149 -20.11 -5.49 2.95
C LYS A 149 -20.71 -4.82 4.19
N ASP A 150 -20.98 -5.61 5.21
CA ASP A 150 -21.57 -5.16 6.46
C ASP A 150 -20.97 -5.91 7.65
N VAL A 151 -21.19 -5.40 8.84
CA VAL A 151 -20.66 -5.95 10.09
C VAL A 151 -21.28 -7.30 10.46
N SER A 152 -22.38 -7.70 9.82
CA SER A 152 -23.05 -8.97 10.11
C SER A 152 -22.22 -10.20 9.68
N HIS A 153 -21.25 -10.00 8.78
CA HIS A 153 -20.32 -11.05 8.32
C HIS A 153 -19.16 -11.30 9.31
N PHE A 154 -18.95 -10.41 10.27
CA PHE A 154 -17.90 -10.57 11.26
C PHE A 154 -18.44 -11.23 12.53
N THR A 155 -17.71 -12.18 13.08
CA THR A 155 -18.01 -12.73 14.39
C THR A 155 -17.74 -11.65 15.44
N ASN A 156 -18.74 -11.35 16.28
CA ASN A 156 -18.58 -10.42 17.40
C ASN A 156 -17.91 -11.14 18.58
N ASP A 157 -16.61 -11.42 18.46
CA ASP A 157 -15.80 -12.14 19.45
C ASP A 157 -15.37 -11.27 20.65
N VAL A 158 -15.43 -9.94 20.49
CA VAL A 158 -15.11 -8.96 21.55
C VAL A 158 -16.34 -8.48 22.34
N GLY A 159 -17.52 -9.00 22.04
CA GLY A 159 -18.73 -8.73 22.82
C GLY A 159 -19.29 -7.32 22.64
N TYR A 160 -19.10 -6.70 21.50
CA TYR A 160 -19.79 -5.44 21.18
C TYR A 160 -21.30 -5.60 21.22
N LEU A 161 -22.01 -4.60 21.78
CA LEU A 161 -23.47 -4.57 21.80
C LEU A 161 -24.03 -4.50 20.38
N VAL A 162 -24.95 -5.39 20.08
CA VAL A 162 -25.72 -5.37 18.81
C VAL A 162 -27.17 -4.98 19.11
N THR A 163 -27.94 -4.61 18.08
CA THR A 163 -29.32 -4.15 18.22
C THR A 163 -30.21 -5.08 19.04
N LYS A 164 -29.98 -6.41 18.96
CA LYS A 164 -30.73 -7.39 19.78
C LYS A 164 -30.48 -7.24 21.27
N ASP A 165 -29.30 -6.74 21.68
CA ASP A 165 -28.93 -6.59 23.08
C ASP A 165 -29.50 -5.27 23.66
N LEU A 166 -29.81 -4.32 22.79
CA LEU A 166 -30.43 -3.04 23.18
C LEU A 166 -31.93 -3.17 23.40
N LYS A 167 -32.65 -4.01 22.66
CA LYS A 167 -34.09 -4.19 22.78
C LYS A 167 -34.59 -4.51 24.22
N PRO A 168 -33.94 -5.40 24.99
CA PRO A 168 -34.34 -5.64 26.38
C PRO A 168 -34.14 -4.43 27.30
N LEU A 169 -33.14 -3.58 26.99
CA LEU A 169 -32.87 -2.36 27.74
C LEU A 169 -33.88 -1.29 27.41
N GLU A 170 -34.24 -1.12 26.14
CA GLU A 170 -35.29 -0.21 25.69
C GLU A 170 -36.64 -0.54 26.38
N LYS A 171 -37.00 -1.84 26.41
CA LYS A 171 -38.22 -2.31 27.08
C LYS A 171 -38.21 -1.99 28.59
N LYS A 172 -37.10 -2.20 29.26
CA LYS A 172 -36.97 -1.86 30.70
C LYS A 172 -37.10 -0.34 30.92
N ILE A 173 -36.59 0.48 30.05
CA ILE A 173 -36.71 1.94 30.12
C ILE A 173 -38.19 2.34 30.00
N GLU A 174 -38.92 1.78 29.04
CA GLU A 174 -40.36 2.04 28.87
C GLU A 174 -41.18 1.59 30.07
N GLU A 175 -40.91 0.39 30.62
CA GLU A 175 -41.55 -0.13 31.83
C GLU A 175 -41.31 0.80 33.02
N ASN A 176 -40.07 1.23 33.26
CA ASN A 176 -39.72 2.13 34.35
C ASN A 176 -40.37 3.53 34.16
N GLN A 177 -40.42 4.04 32.95
CA GLN A 177 -41.12 5.30 32.69
C GLN A 177 -42.60 5.23 32.99
N THR A 178 -43.26 4.09 32.63
CA THR A 178 -44.67 3.87 32.91
C THR A 178 -44.95 3.77 34.40
N GLU A 179 -44.07 3.10 35.15
CA GLU A 179 -44.19 2.97 36.62
C GLU A 179 -43.98 4.29 37.31
N ASN A 180 -42.98 5.09 36.88
CA ASN A 180 -42.74 6.42 37.40
C ASN A 180 -43.96 7.38 37.19
N LEU A 181 -44.62 7.29 36.02
CA LEU A 181 -45.83 8.05 35.76
C LEU A 181 -46.97 7.64 36.68
N LYS A 182 -47.13 6.35 37.00
CA LYS A 182 -48.14 5.88 37.99
C LYS A 182 -47.84 6.41 39.40
N VAL A 183 -46.58 6.35 39.83
CA VAL A 183 -46.16 6.89 41.12
C VAL A 183 -46.44 8.40 41.22
N LEU A 184 -46.14 9.15 40.15
CA LEU A 184 -46.41 10.61 40.07
C LEU A 184 -47.92 10.92 40.18
N SER A 185 -48.78 10.11 39.55
CA SER A 185 -50.23 10.27 39.67
C SER A 185 -50.72 10.04 41.10
N LEU A 186 -50.21 8.96 41.74
CA LEU A 186 -50.55 8.67 43.17
C LEU A 186 -50.12 9.77 44.13
N ILE A 187 -48.95 10.34 43.94
CA ILE A 187 -48.44 11.46 44.73
C ILE A 187 -49.35 12.69 44.55
N LYS A 188 -49.78 13.02 43.34
CA LYS A 188 -50.74 14.06 43.07
C LYS A 188 -52.07 13.87 43.80
N ASP A 189 -52.61 12.66 43.71
CA ASP A 189 -53.89 12.33 44.36
C ASP A 189 -53.80 12.45 45.90
N GLN A 190 -52.67 12.02 46.49
CA GLN A 190 -52.37 12.18 47.89
C GLN A 190 -52.23 13.67 48.29
N GLN A 191 -51.58 14.48 47.48
CA GLN A 191 -51.46 15.91 47.72
C GLN A 191 -52.85 16.59 47.73
N ILE A 192 -53.69 16.31 46.76
CA ILE A 192 -55.06 16.81 46.70
C ILE A 192 -55.85 16.42 47.94
N THR A 193 -55.69 15.15 48.36
CA THR A 193 -56.40 14.66 49.57
C THR A 193 -55.95 15.42 50.83
N LEU A 194 -54.62 15.60 50.99
CA LEU A 194 -54.06 16.35 52.10
C LEU A 194 -54.49 17.84 52.11
N GLU A 195 -54.49 18.49 50.95
CA GLU A 195 -54.96 19.87 50.83
C GLU A 195 -56.43 20.02 51.24
N ASN A 196 -57.29 19.08 50.81
CA ASN A 196 -58.69 19.03 51.21
C ASN A 196 -58.85 18.83 52.75
N GLN A 197 -58.09 17.94 53.35
CA GLN A 197 -58.12 17.72 54.83
C GLN A 197 -57.66 18.97 55.61
N ILE A 198 -56.63 19.66 55.14
CA ILE A 198 -56.16 20.89 55.74
C ILE A 198 -57.22 21.97 55.63
N THR A 199 -57.93 22.07 54.51
CA THR A 199 -58.98 23.04 54.29
C THR A 199 -60.21 22.78 55.19
N GLU A 200 -60.53 21.53 55.46
CA GLU A 200 -61.59 21.14 56.36
C GLU A 200 -61.30 21.41 57.87
N GLN A 201 -60.04 21.23 58.28
CA GLN A 201 -59.61 21.47 59.68
C GLN A 201 -59.39 22.95 60.01
N GLY A 202 -59.29 23.80 58.98
CA GLY A 202 -59.12 25.26 59.17
C GLY A 202 -60.41 26.04 59.17
N LYS A 203 -61.58 25.36 59.14
CA LYS A 203 -62.93 25.98 59.35
C LYS A 203 -63.43 25.65 60.73
#